data_751fe8c0590dfc6632df51fa307097ae
#
_entry.id   751fe8c0590dfc6632df51fa307097ae
#
_cell.length_a   1.000
_cell.length_b   1.000
_cell.length_c   1.000
_cell.angle_alpha   90.00
_cell.angle_beta   90.00
_cell.angle_gamma   90.00
#
_symmetry.space_group_name_H-M   'P 1'
#
loop_
_entity.id
_entity.type
_entity.pdbx_description
1 polymer ?
#
loop_
_entity_poly.entity_id
_entity_poly.type
_entity_poly.pdbx_seq_one_letter_code
_entity_poly.pdbx_strand_id
1 'polypeptide(L)'
;MYIAVNRIVAPAGQEQATIEGFKHAAPGMKRFSGFLGLELWTAEDGAIQAISRWASKEALDEYLKDDLFQRHHGGAGREQMDVPNQVSYYSVEVLS
;
A
#
# COMPACT_ATOMS: atom_id res chain seq x y z
N MET A 1 -10.13 -7.08 -11.43
CA MET A 1 -8.96 -6.53 -10.75
C MET A 1 -9.42 -5.67 -9.59
N TYR A 2 -8.72 -5.78 -8.50
CA TYR A 2 -9.05 -5.04 -7.29
C TYR A 2 -7.85 -4.20 -6.89
N ILE A 3 -8.08 -2.96 -6.47
CA ILE A 3 -6.99 -2.03 -6.17
C ILE A 3 -7.18 -1.47 -4.78
N ALA A 4 -6.08 -1.44 -4.01
CA ALA A 4 -6.03 -0.75 -2.74
C ALA A 4 -5.19 0.51 -2.90
N VAL A 5 -5.74 1.64 -2.50
CA VAL A 5 -5.05 2.92 -2.54
C VAL A 5 -4.81 3.36 -1.10
N ASN A 6 -3.55 3.45 -0.73
CA ASN A 6 -3.17 3.86 0.61
C ASN A 6 -2.58 5.25 0.55
N ARG A 7 -3.31 6.23 1.06
CA ARG A 7 -2.81 7.60 1.11
C ARG A 7 -1.88 7.75 2.30
N ILE A 8 -0.66 8.22 2.03
CA ILE A 8 0.38 8.28 3.02
C ILE A 8 0.74 9.72 3.27
N VAL A 9 0.78 10.09 4.54
CA VAL A 9 1.26 11.41 4.95
C VAL A 9 2.68 11.24 5.46
N ALA A 10 3.65 11.65 4.64
CA ALA A 10 5.04 11.59 5.02
C ALA A 10 5.42 12.92 5.66
N PRO A 11 6.19 12.90 6.75
CA PRO A 11 6.70 14.15 7.32
C PRO A 11 7.57 14.87 6.30
N ALA A 12 7.61 16.19 6.42
CA ALA A 12 8.38 17.01 5.52
C ALA A 12 9.84 16.55 5.53
N GLY A 13 10.41 16.40 4.36
CA GLY A 13 11.79 15.95 4.22
C GLY A 13 11.97 14.45 4.29
N GLN A 14 10.91 13.67 4.50
CA GLN A 14 11.03 12.22 4.60
C GLN A 14 10.33 11.48 3.49
N GLU A 15 9.97 12.17 2.43
CA GLU A 15 9.30 11.55 1.30
C GLU A 15 10.16 10.45 0.68
N GLN A 16 11.44 10.71 0.52
CA GLN A 16 12.33 9.71 -0.06
C GLN A 16 12.49 8.49 0.84
N ALA A 17 12.56 8.70 2.13
CA ALA A 17 12.65 7.57 3.07
C ALA A 17 11.39 6.71 2.98
N THR A 18 10.23 7.33 2.82
CA THR A 18 8.98 6.61 2.65
C THR A 18 9.00 5.76 1.38
N ILE A 19 9.48 6.33 0.28
CA ILE A 19 9.58 5.60 -0.99
C ILE A 19 10.51 4.41 -0.85
N GLU A 20 11.66 4.60 -0.20
CA GLU A 20 12.61 3.52 0.00
C GLU A 20 12.02 2.41 0.85
N GLY A 21 11.23 2.76 1.85
CA GLY A 21 10.56 1.75 2.66
C GLY A 21 9.66 0.86 1.83
N PHE A 22 8.91 1.45 0.90
CA PHE A 22 8.07 0.66 0.01
C PHE A 22 8.87 -0.19 -0.96
N LYS A 23 10.01 0.30 -1.42
CA LYS A 23 10.88 -0.50 -2.27
C LYS A 23 11.36 -1.76 -1.56
N HIS A 24 11.63 -1.66 -0.26
CA HIS A 24 12.05 -2.82 0.51
C HIS A 24 10.90 -3.77 0.79
N ALA A 25 9.69 -3.26 0.91
CA ALA A 25 8.52 -4.09 1.20
C ALA A 25 8.01 -4.84 -0.04
N ALA A 26 8.17 -4.25 -1.21
CA ALA A 26 7.56 -4.78 -2.43
C ALA A 26 7.95 -6.23 -2.74
N PRO A 27 9.22 -6.64 -2.61
CA PRO A 27 9.56 -8.02 -2.92
C PRO A 27 8.80 -9.04 -2.07
N GLY A 28 8.52 -8.70 -0.81
CA GLY A 28 7.76 -9.61 0.04
C GLY A 28 6.32 -9.77 -0.40
N MET A 29 5.75 -8.77 -1.05
CA MET A 29 4.38 -8.84 -1.53
C MET A 29 4.25 -9.77 -2.72
N LYS A 30 5.32 -9.97 -3.47
CA LYS A 30 5.27 -10.81 -4.68
C LYS A 30 5.00 -12.27 -4.38
N ARG A 31 5.18 -12.70 -3.15
CA ARG A 31 4.91 -14.09 -2.79
C ARG A 31 3.42 -14.39 -2.70
N PHE A 32 2.59 -13.38 -2.67
CA PHE A 32 1.15 -13.56 -2.55
C PHE A 32 0.55 -13.85 -3.91
N SER A 33 -0.19 -14.95 -3.98
CA SER A 33 -0.93 -15.29 -5.18
C SER A 33 -1.94 -14.19 -5.46
N GLY A 34 -1.98 -13.74 -6.70
CA GLY A 34 -2.90 -12.69 -7.08
C GLY A 34 -2.36 -11.28 -6.93
N PHE A 35 -1.16 -11.12 -6.39
CA PHE A 35 -0.53 -9.80 -6.37
C PHE A 35 -0.10 -9.44 -7.80
N LEU A 36 -0.51 -8.27 -8.26
CA LEU A 36 -0.24 -7.84 -9.63
C LEU A 36 0.79 -6.71 -9.71
N GLY A 37 0.93 -5.92 -8.68
CA GLY A 37 1.92 -4.84 -8.72
C GLY A 37 1.72 -3.82 -7.64
N LEU A 38 2.77 -3.03 -7.42
CA LEU A 38 2.76 -1.94 -6.45
C LEU A 38 3.39 -0.73 -7.12
N GLU A 39 2.72 0.40 -7.02
CA GLU A 39 3.20 1.67 -7.54
C GLU A 39 3.09 2.74 -6.47
N LEU A 40 3.98 3.70 -6.52
CA LEU A 40 3.85 4.90 -5.70
C LEU A 40 3.53 6.07 -6.61
N TRP A 41 2.47 6.76 -6.31
CA TRP A 41 2.06 7.95 -7.05
C TRP A 41 2.36 9.17 -6.19
N THR A 42 3.19 10.07 -6.71
CA THR A 42 3.53 11.29 -6.01
C THR A 42 2.88 12.46 -6.75
N ALA A 43 2.02 13.17 -6.05
CA ALA A 43 1.35 14.33 -6.62
C ALA A 43 2.30 15.52 -6.63
N GLU A 44 1.94 16.54 -7.40
CA GLU A 44 2.77 17.74 -7.50
C GLU A 44 2.96 18.42 -6.15
N ASP A 45 1.98 18.31 -5.26
CA ASP A 45 2.06 18.90 -3.94
C ASP A 45 2.82 18.03 -2.95
N GLY A 46 3.38 16.90 -3.40
CA GLY A 46 4.15 16.02 -2.55
C GLY A 46 3.36 14.90 -1.89
N ALA A 47 2.05 14.87 -2.08
CA ALA A 47 1.25 13.79 -1.50
C ALA A 47 1.60 12.45 -2.14
N ILE A 48 1.68 11.41 -1.34
CA ILE A 48 2.08 10.08 -1.80
C ILE A 48 0.91 9.12 -1.64
N GLN A 49 0.67 8.32 -2.67
CA GLN A 49 -0.29 7.24 -2.60
C GLN A 49 0.37 5.95 -3.03
N ALA A 50 0.20 4.91 -2.23
CA ALA A 50 0.68 3.58 -2.57
C ALA A 50 -0.47 2.81 -3.20
N ILE A 51 -0.27 2.37 -4.42
CA ILE A 51 -1.31 1.72 -5.23
C ILE A 51 -0.93 0.26 -5.38
N SER A 52 -1.67 -0.64 -4.76
CA SER A 52 -1.42 -2.07 -4.93
C SER A 52 -2.55 -2.67 -5.76
N ARG A 53 -2.17 -3.53 -6.69
CA ARG A 53 -3.08 -4.16 -7.64
C ARG A 53 -3.17 -5.62 -7.34
N TRP A 54 -4.38 -6.14 -7.33
CA TRP A 54 -4.66 -7.53 -6.94
C TRP A 54 -5.62 -8.14 -7.94
N ALA A 55 -5.47 -9.44 -8.16
CA ALA A 55 -6.34 -10.15 -9.10
C ALA A 55 -7.78 -10.17 -8.60
N SER A 56 -7.98 -10.19 -7.28
CA SER A 56 -9.30 -10.26 -6.70
C SER A 56 -9.27 -9.65 -5.30
N LYS A 57 -10.47 -9.39 -4.77
CA LYS A 57 -10.58 -8.93 -3.39
C LYS A 57 -10.04 -9.97 -2.42
N GLU A 58 -10.28 -11.24 -2.71
CA GLU A 58 -9.82 -12.33 -1.85
C GLU A 58 -8.30 -12.36 -1.76
N ALA A 59 -7.61 -12.07 -2.86
CA ALA A 59 -6.16 -12.02 -2.85
C ALA A 59 -5.66 -10.92 -1.91
N LEU A 60 -6.31 -9.77 -1.96
CA LEU A 60 -5.96 -8.68 -1.04
C LEU A 60 -6.25 -9.06 0.40
N ASP A 61 -7.38 -9.70 0.65
CA ASP A 61 -7.75 -10.10 2.00
C ASP A 61 -6.69 -11.03 2.59
N GLU A 62 -6.14 -11.94 1.80
CA GLU A 62 -5.08 -12.82 2.26
C GLU A 62 -3.85 -12.04 2.71
N TYR A 63 -3.47 -11.03 1.93
CA TYR A 63 -2.36 -10.18 2.30
C TYR A 63 -2.64 -9.43 3.60
N LEU A 64 -3.83 -8.89 3.75
CA LEU A 64 -4.17 -8.09 4.94
C LEU A 64 -4.16 -8.92 6.22
N LYS A 65 -4.35 -10.23 6.11
CA LYS A 65 -4.33 -11.12 7.26
C LYS A 65 -2.93 -11.64 7.58
N ASP A 66 -1.97 -11.41 6.70
CA ASP A 66 -0.65 -11.99 6.83
C ASP A 66 0.22 -11.21 7.81
N ASP A 67 1.17 -11.90 8.41
CA ASP A 67 2.10 -11.29 9.36
C ASP A 67 2.94 -10.20 8.70
N LEU A 68 3.23 -10.34 7.42
CA LEU A 68 4.01 -9.33 6.72
C LEU A 68 3.30 -7.97 6.76
N PHE A 69 2.01 -7.97 6.47
CA PHE A 69 1.24 -6.74 6.53
C PHE A 69 1.23 -6.20 7.96
N GLN A 70 1.04 -7.06 8.95
CA GLN A 70 1.00 -6.64 10.33
C GLN A 70 2.31 -6.02 10.78
N ARG A 71 3.43 -6.57 10.34
CA ARG A 71 4.73 -6.02 10.66
C ARG A 71 4.91 -4.63 10.08
N HIS A 72 4.42 -4.40 8.86
CA HIS A 72 4.60 -3.13 8.19
C HIS A 72 3.63 -2.06 8.64
N HIS A 73 2.45 -2.46 9.13
CA HIS A 73 1.39 -1.49 9.37
C HIS A 73 0.83 -1.55 10.78
N GLY A 74 0.92 -2.69 11.45
CA GLY A 74 0.21 -2.87 12.71
C GLY A 74 1.07 -2.87 13.93
N GLY A 75 2.18 -3.59 13.87
CA GLY A 75 2.95 -3.84 15.08
C GLY A 75 3.44 -2.57 15.74
N ALA A 76 4.44 -1.96 15.16
CA ALA A 76 5.02 -0.77 15.73
C ALA A 76 4.19 0.47 15.47
N GLY A 77 3.23 0.36 14.58
CA GLY A 77 2.48 1.52 14.15
C GLY A 77 1.18 1.75 14.87
N ARG A 78 0.97 1.05 15.96
CA ARG A 78 -0.34 1.13 16.59
C ARG A 78 -0.69 2.55 17.00
N GLU A 79 0.25 3.26 17.60
CA GLU A 79 0.02 4.64 17.97
C GLU A 79 -0.14 5.51 16.75
N GLN A 80 0.47 5.10 15.67
CA GLN A 80 0.41 5.86 14.44
C GLN A 80 -0.89 5.68 13.71
N MET A 81 -1.76 4.84 14.21
CA MET A 81 -3.09 4.77 13.64
C MET A 81 -3.84 6.06 13.80
N ASP A 82 -3.37 6.91 14.69
CA ASP A 82 -3.89 8.27 14.78
C ASP A 82 -3.44 9.12 13.61
N VAL A 83 -2.36 8.73 12.95
CA VAL A 83 -1.93 9.40 11.73
C VAL A 83 -2.88 8.97 10.63
N PRO A 84 -3.43 9.93 9.88
CA PRO A 84 -4.47 9.58 8.89
C PRO A 84 -3.88 8.90 7.67
N ASN A 85 -3.58 7.62 7.81
CA ASN A 85 -3.36 6.78 6.64
C ASN A 85 -4.71 6.26 6.22
N GLN A 86 -5.19 6.75 5.09
CA GLN A 86 -6.49 6.35 4.60
C GLN A 86 -6.32 5.34 3.48
N VAL A 87 -7.03 4.23 3.60
CA VAL A 87 -7.00 3.19 2.58
C VAL A 87 -8.37 3.14 1.93
N SER A 88 -8.37 3.21 0.62
CA SER A 88 -9.59 3.11 -0.18
C SER A 88 -9.46 1.91 -1.11
N TYR A 89 -10.56 1.26 -1.38
CA TYR A 89 -10.58 0.06 -2.20
C TYR A 89 -11.46 0.27 -3.41
N TYR A 90 -11.01 -0.25 -4.55
CA TYR A 90 -11.71 -0.06 -5.83
C TYR A 90 -11.72 -1.35 -6.62
N SER A 91 -12.85 -1.68 -7.20
CA SER A 91 -12.84 -2.67 -8.27
C SER A 91 -12.62 -1.94 -9.58
N VAL A 92 -11.92 -2.58 -10.51
CA VAL A 92 -11.46 -1.92 -11.71
C VAL A 92 -11.99 -2.65 -12.93
N GLU A 93 -12.55 -1.89 -13.86
CA GLU A 93 -12.91 -2.41 -15.17
C GLU A 93 -12.05 -1.69 -16.20
N VAL A 94 -11.36 -2.48 -17.01
CA VAL A 94 -10.55 -1.92 -18.09
C VAL A 94 -11.43 -1.81 -19.31
N LEU A 95 -11.61 -0.58 -19.80
CA LEU A 95 -12.55 -0.31 -20.87
C LEU A 95 -11.88 -0.19 -22.24
N SER A 96 -10.58 -0.19 -22.28
CA SER A 96 -9.87 -0.10 -23.56
C SER A 96 -8.48 -0.71 -23.47
#